data_eb40c03bc7220e2f5a290a8aede499f1
#
_entry.id   eb40c03bc7220e2f5a290a8aede499f1
#
_cell.length_a   1.000
_cell.length_b   1.000
_cell.length_c   1.000
_cell.angle_alpha   90.00
_cell.angle_beta   90.00
_cell.angle_gamma   90.00
#
_symmetry.space_group_name_H-M   'P 1'
#
loop_
_entity.id
_entity.type
_entity.pdbx_description
1 polymer ?
#
loop_
_entity_poly.entity_id
_entity_poly.type
_entity_poly.pdbx_seq_one_letter_code
_entity_poly.pdbx_strand_id
1 'polypeptide(L)'
;LKLSDDDRAILVGLVQANPLATNDELIASLESRTGIKIHRDTLQRHLRAAGVERRQNAVAVEVQRSEETKRRYGYTDAHRRLAPEQTYPSCLTDAEWALVQDIFENDGGRGTPAQYPRRLLVDACCYVVRTGGSWRMLPKEFPAWQNVYRTFRRWSVRGKFEQMHDRLRAQWRERQGRDVSPTAAVLDAQSTRSSPQGGEMGYDAGKKVKGRKRHLVVDTLGLVLAVSVSAASVQDRDGAHPVVAATMSKYPGIKTLFVDAGYAGKCAQTVSQCHKIHVDVVRHPANKNVGRWAHADQPDLFTVQADAKGFVVLAKRWVVERTHAWNERARRLVMHHDRLSEVSEAWVWLTEARMLLRRLTT
;
A
#
# COMPACT_ATOMS: atom_id res chain seq x y z
N LEU A 1 -6.69 58.72 12.67
CA LEU A 1 -7.28 59.56 11.63
C LEU A 1 -8.71 59.09 11.40
N LYS A 2 -9.71 60.01 11.45
CA LYS A 2 -11.09 59.72 11.09
C LYS A 2 -11.25 60.11 9.61
N LEU A 3 -11.68 59.19 8.76
CA LEU A 3 -12.08 59.51 7.40
C LEU A 3 -13.38 60.32 7.43
N SER A 4 -13.48 61.33 6.58
CA SER A 4 -14.73 62.04 6.33
C SER A 4 -15.78 61.10 5.69
N ASP A 5 -17.04 61.54 5.63
CA ASP A 5 -18.08 60.74 5.01
C ASP A 5 -17.86 60.57 3.49
N ASP A 6 -17.30 61.62 2.85
CA ASP A 6 -16.92 61.58 1.43
C ASP A 6 -15.76 60.59 1.19
N ASP A 7 -14.75 60.55 2.06
CA ASP A 7 -13.65 59.61 1.94
C ASP A 7 -14.11 58.16 2.13
N ARG A 8 -15.13 57.93 2.98
CA ARG A 8 -15.75 56.64 3.15
C ARG A 8 -16.52 56.20 1.90
N ALA A 9 -17.24 57.11 1.28
CA ALA A 9 -17.95 56.85 0.03
C ALA A 9 -16.97 56.48 -1.10
N ILE A 10 -15.82 57.17 -1.17
CA ILE A 10 -14.75 56.86 -2.11
C ILE A 10 -14.18 55.44 -1.80
N LEU A 11 -13.95 55.12 -0.55
CA LEU A 11 -13.45 53.82 -0.16
C LEU A 11 -14.42 52.70 -0.52
N VAL A 12 -15.73 52.85 -0.28
CA VAL A 12 -16.76 51.89 -0.66
C VAL A 12 -16.81 51.72 -2.17
N GLY A 13 -16.73 52.82 -2.93
CA GLY A 13 -16.67 52.80 -4.40
C GLY A 13 -15.45 52.05 -4.94
N LEU A 14 -14.29 52.21 -4.31
CA LEU A 14 -13.08 51.47 -4.68
C LEU A 14 -13.24 49.96 -4.49
N VAL A 15 -13.88 49.51 -3.40
CA VAL A 15 -14.15 48.08 -3.15
C VAL A 15 -15.19 47.55 -4.12
N GLN A 16 -16.21 48.33 -4.49
CA GLN A 16 -17.21 47.92 -5.47
C GLN A 16 -16.63 47.80 -6.87
N ALA A 17 -15.73 48.74 -7.23
CA ALA A 17 -15.05 48.74 -8.53
C ALA A 17 -14.04 47.60 -8.68
N ASN A 18 -13.37 47.22 -7.59
CA ASN A 18 -12.47 46.06 -7.56
C ASN A 18 -12.63 45.23 -6.25
N PRO A 19 -13.58 44.31 -6.23
CA PRO A 19 -13.85 43.47 -5.05
C PRO A 19 -12.67 42.58 -4.62
N LEU A 20 -11.72 42.38 -5.51
CA LEU A 20 -10.55 41.53 -5.30
C LEU A 20 -9.29 42.31 -4.89
N ALA A 21 -9.34 43.64 -4.87
CA ALA A 21 -8.19 44.45 -4.49
C ALA A 21 -7.68 44.11 -3.08
N THR A 22 -6.38 44.04 -2.90
CA THR A 22 -5.75 43.84 -1.61
C THR A 22 -5.94 45.04 -0.68
N ASN A 23 -5.71 44.86 0.63
CA ASN A 23 -5.80 46.01 1.55
C ASN A 23 -4.76 47.10 1.20
N ASP A 24 -3.58 46.69 0.73
CA ASP A 24 -2.51 47.63 0.36
C ASP A 24 -2.85 48.38 -0.93
N GLU A 25 -3.45 47.73 -1.92
CA GLU A 25 -3.95 48.36 -3.14
C GLU A 25 -5.08 49.35 -2.85
N LEU A 26 -5.99 49.01 -1.93
CA LEU A 26 -7.05 49.92 -1.53
C LEU A 26 -6.52 51.11 -0.76
N ILE A 27 -5.53 50.94 0.13
CA ILE A 27 -4.88 52.02 0.85
C ILE A 27 -4.16 52.94 -0.15
N ALA A 28 -3.40 52.37 -1.08
CA ALA A 28 -2.70 53.16 -2.11
C ALA A 28 -3.67 53.90 -3.03
N SER A 29 -4.77 53.28 -3.43
CA SER A 29 -5.81 53.87 -4.26
C SER A 29 -6.59 54.98 -3.53
N LEU A 30 -6.83 54.82 -2.23
CA LEU A 30 -7.42 55.86 -1.39
C LEU A 30 -6.47 57.02 -1.21
N GLU A 31 -5.19 56.73 -0.90
CA GLU A 31 -4.13 57.75 -0.75
C GLU A 31 -3.96 58.57 -2.03
N SER A 32 -3.98 57.94 -3.20
CA SER A 32 -3.86 58.65 -4.48
C SER A 32 -5.05 59.57 -4.80
N ARG A 33 -6.26 59.28 -4.26
CA ARG A 33 -7.48 60.08 -4.55
C ARG A 33 -7.77 61.11 -3.49
N THR A 34 -7.40 60.84 -2.23
CA THR A 34 -7.75 61.70 -1.09
C THR A 34 -6.55 62.33 -0.41
N GLY A 35 -5.33 61.89 -0.72
CA GLY A 35 -4.10 62.27 -0.02
C GLY A 35 -3.98 61.74 1.39
N ILE A 36 -4.91 60.88 1.82
CA ILE A 36 -4.99 60.37 3.20
C ILE A 36 -4.43 58.94 3.26
N LYS A 37 -3.32 58.78 3.98
CA LYS A 37 -2.75 57.47 4.27
C LYS A 37 -3.33 56.89 5.55
N ILE A 38 -3.92 55.68 5.47
CA ILE A 38 -4.54 54.99 6.61
C ILE A 38 -3.85 53.66 6.88
N HIS A 39 -3.91 53.21 8.14
CA HIS A 39 -3.44 51.86 8.52
C HIS A 39 -4.49 50.77 8.16
N ARG A 40 -4.04 49.54 7.95
CA ARG A 40 -4.92 48.40 7.62
C ARG A 40 -6.10 48.23 8.59
N ASP A 41 -5.87 48.41 9.88
CA ASP A 41 -6.92 48.25 10.90
C ASP A 41 -7.98 49.36 10.77
N THR A 42 -7.54 50.57 10.42
CA THR A 42 -8.44 51.69 10.15
C THR A 42 -9.28 51.45 8.90
N LEU A 43 -8.68 50.93 7.82
CA LEU A 43 -9.39 50.48 6.65
C LEU A 43 -10.48 49.46 6.96
N GLN A 44 -10.13 48.40 7.68
CA GLN A 44 -11.09 47.34 8.03
C GLN A 44 -12.22 47.86 8.93
N ARG A 45 -11.92 48.73 9.88
CA ARG A 45 -12.93 49.34 10.76
C ARG A 45 -13.94 50.17 9.96
N HIS A 46 -13.49 50.97 8.99
CA HIS A 46 -14.37 51.76 8.16
C HIS A 46 -15.20 50.94 7.19
N LEU A 47 -14.64 49.88 6.60
CA LEU A 47 -15.37 48.93 5.77
C LEU A 47 -16.47 48.20 6.56
N ARG A 48 -16.18 47.74 7.77
CA ARG A 48 -17.19 47.13 8.65
C ARG A 48 -18.28 48.11 9.04
N ALA A 49 -17.93 49.33 9.37
CA ALA A 49 -18.89 50.40 9.70
C ALA A 49 -19.79 50.75 8.51
N ALA A 50 -19.30 50.60 7.28
CA ALA A 50 -20.07 50.78 6.05
C ALA A 50 -20.87 49.52 5.63
N GLY A 51 -20.91 48.47 6.43
CA GLY A 51 -21.62 47.20 6.12
C GLY A 51 -21.03 46.44 4.94
N VAL A 52 -19.79 46.75 4.54
CA VAL A 52 -19.09 46.04 3.47
C VAL A 52 -18.40 44.83 4.06
N GLU A 53 -19.10 43.69 4.11
CA GLU A 53 -18.46 42.39 4.38
C GLU A 53 -17.65 42.00 3.15
N ARG A 54 -16.35 42.25 3.23
CA ARG A 54 -15.42 41.61 2.30
C ARG A 54 -15.36 40.12 2.64
N ARG A 55 -15.94 39.28 1.82
CA ARG A 55 -15.48 37.90 1.68
C ARG A 55 -14.06 37.99 1.11
N GLN A 56 -13.12 38.46 1.97
CA GLN A 56 -11.72 38.38 1.64
C GLN A 56 -11.39 36.92 1.46
N ASN A 57 -11.42 36.53 0.19
CA ASN A 57 -10.16 35.99 -0.26
C ASN A 57 -9.68 34.79 0.53
N ALA A 58 -10.56 33.88 0.97
CA ALA A 58 -10.11 32.54 1.23
C ALA A 58 -9.30 32.04 0.02
N VAL A 59 -9.73 32.31 -1.20
CA VAL A 59 -9.04 31.93 -2.43
C VAL A 59 -7.73 32.74 -2.64
N ALA A 60 -7.69 34.05 -2.45
CA ALA A 60 -6.45 34.83 -2.69
C ALA A 60 -5.43 34.66 -1.55
N VAL A 61 -5.87 34.49 -0.28
CA VAL A 61 -4.98 34.17 0.84
C VAL A 61 -4.49 32.70 0.71
N GLU A 62 -5.30 31.81 0.18
CA GLU A 62 -4.93 30.41 -0.08
C GLU A 62 -3.96 30.32 -1.28
N VAL A 63 -4.14 31.12 -2.32
CA VAL A 63 -3.20 31.26 -3.44
C VAL A 63 -1.88 31.87 -2.97
N GLN A 64 -1.86 32.96 -2.18
CA GLN A 64 -0.63 33.54 -1.64
C GLN A 64 0.08 32.58 -0.66
N ARG A 65 -0.64 31.96 0.28
CA ARG A 65 -0.06 30.90 1.14
C ARG A 65 0.49 29.74 0.33
N SER A 66 -0.19 29.35 -0.73
CA SER A 66 0.26 28.32 -1.65
C SER A 66 1.54 28.72 -2.36
N GLU A 67 1.67 29.96 -2.82
CA GLU A 67 2.88 30.46 -3.49
C GLU A 67 4.06 30.63 -2.52
N GLU A 68 3.84 31.16 -1.32
CA GLU A 68 4.87 31.23 -0.27
C GLU A 68 5.34 29.84 0.17
N THR A 69 4.41 28.90 0.31
CA THR A 69 4.73 27.51 0.63
C THR A 69 5.51 26.85 -0.51
N LYS A 70 5.15 27.13 -1.76
CA LYS A 70 5.90 26.67 -2.94
C LYS A 70 7.34 27.19 -2.94
N ARG A 71 7.53 28.50 -2.69
CA ARG A 71 8.87 29.11 -2.62
C ARG A 71 9.70 28.52 -1.48
N ARG A 72 9.09 28.35 -0.30
CA ARG A 72 9.77 27.83 0.90
C ARG A 72 10.25 26.39 0.75
N TYR A 73 9.54 25.55 0.01
CA TYR A 73 9.85 24.11 -0.15
C TYR A 73 10.35 23.74 -1.54
N GLY A 74 10.58 24.72 -2.42
CA GLY A 74 11.08 24.48 -3.77
C GLY A 74 10.11 23.74 -4.70
N TYR A 75 8.81 23.73 -4.39
CA TYR A 75 7.80 23.13 -5.25
C TYR A 75 7.43 24.05 -6.39
N THR A 76 7.55 23.58 -7.62
CA THR A 76 7.09 24.25 -8.84
C THR A 76 5.77 23.64 -9.32
N ASP A 77 5.04 24.32 -10.21
CA ASP A 77 3.80 23.78 -10.80
C ASP A 77 4.02 22.50 -11.60
N ALA A 78 5.25 22.29 -12.11
CA ALA A 78 5.65 21.02 -12.72
C ALA A 78 5.53 19.82 -11.76
N HIS A 79 5.55 20.03 -10.44
CA HIS A 79 5.32 18.99 -9.44
C HIS A 79 3.83 18.73 -9.18
N ARG A 80 2.92 19.53 -9.75
CA ARG A 80 1.47 19.43 -9.62
C ARG A 80 0.85 18.90 -10.90
N ARG A 81 1.07 17.64 -11.21
CA ARG A 81 0.34 17.02 -12.31
C ARG A 81 -1.11 16.78 -11.86
N LEU A 82 -2.06 17.41 -12.52
CA LEU A 82 -3.49 17.23 -12.23
C LEU A 82 -4.00 15.84 -12.62
N ALA A 83 -3.39 15.23 -13.65
CA ALA A 83 -3.65 13.86 -14.03
C ALA A 83 -2.32 13.16 -14.39
N PRO A 84 -2.10 11.92 -13.95
CA PRO A 84 -0.92 11.17 -14.34
C PRO A 84 -1.08 10.71 -15.79
N GLU A 85 -0.26 11.21 -16.68
CA GLU A 85 0.00 10.51 -17.94
C GLU A 85 0.66 9.17 -17.62
N GLN A 86 0.37 8.13 -18.40
CA GLN A 86 1.06 6.85 -18.27
C GLN A 86 2.51 6.96 -18.76
N THR A 87 3.34 7.59 -17.95
CA THR A 87 4.76 7.83 -18.26
C THR A 87 5.57 6.53 -18.18
N TYR A 88 5.12 5.58 -17.35
CA TYR A 88 5.82 4.30 -17.12
C TYR A 88 4.87 3.11 -17.23
N PRO A 89 5.35 1.94 -17.72
CA PRO A 89 4.55 0.71 -17.78
C PRO A 89 4.07 0.20 -16.40
N SER A 90 4.60 0.75 -15.32
CA SER A 90 4.20 0.47 -13.96
C SER A 90 3.02 1.33 -13.49
N CYS A 91 2.72 2.43 -14.14
CA CYS A 91 1.58 3.28 -13.81
C CYS A 91 0.25 2.57 -14.07
N LEU A 92 -0.77 2.93 -13.30
CA LEU A 92 -2.11 2.40 -13.44
C LEU A 92 -2.81 2.97 -14.68
N THR A 93 -3.55 2.13 -15.40
CA THR A 93 -4.52 2.60 -16.39
C THR A 93 -5.72 3.24 -15.71
N ASP A 94 -6.57 3.97 -16.47
CA ASP A 94 -7.79 4.54 -15.90
C ASP A 94 -8.74 3.46 -15.41
N ALA A 95 -8.86 2.35 -16.14
CA ALA A 95 -9.65 1.20 -15.75
C ALA A 95 -9.11 0.54 -14.46
N GLU A 96 -7.79 0.39 -14.33
CA GLU A 96 -7.18 -0.14 -13.11
C GLU A 96 -7.39 0.79 -11.92
N TRP A 97 -7.25 2.12 -12.11
CA TRP A 97 -7.47 3.09 -11.05
C TRP A 97 -8.91 3.12 -10.57
N ALA A 98 -9.88 3.06 -11.49
CA ALA A 98 -11.31 3.06 -11.17
C ALA A 98 -11.72 1.94 -10.20
N LEU A 99 -11.04 0.79 -10.21
CA LEU A 99 -11.31 -0.34 -9.32
C LEU A 99 -10.91 -0.09 -7.85
N VAL A 100 -10.02 0.88 -7.60
CA VAL A 100 -9.36 1.02 -6.29
C VAL A 100 -9.27 2.46 -5.77
N GLN A 101 -9.70 3.46 -6.55
CA GLN A 101 -9.54 4.88 -6.22
C GLN A 101 -10.10 5.25 -4.85
N ASP A 102 -11.28 4.77 -4.50
CA ASP A 102 -11.96 5.04 -3.24
C ASP A 102 -11.19 4.57 -2.01
N ILE A 103 -10.36 3.52 -2.16
CA ILE A 103 -9.49 3.03 -1.07
C ILE A 103 -8.47 4.09 -0.67
N PHE A 104 -7.97 4.88 -1.63
CA PHE A 104 -6.91 5.84 -1.43
C PHE A 104 -7.40 7.29 -1.31
N GLU A 105 -8.59 7.58 -1.78
CA GLU A 105 -9.23 8.88 -1.59
C GLU A 105 -9.60 9.09 -0.12
N ASN A 106 -9.61 10.34 0.31
CA ASN A 106 -10.00 10.66 1.68
C ASN A 106 -11.53 10.69 1.76
N ASP A 107 -12.08 10.05 2.77
CA ASP A 107 -13.51 10.01 3.07
C ASP A 107 -14.04 11.34 3.65
N GLY A 108 -13.70 12.49 3.05
CA GLY A 108 -14.20 13.79 3.49
C GLY A 108 -13.76 14.23 4.89
N GLY A 109 -12.74 13.60 5.47
CA GLY A 109 -12.24 13.88 6.81
C GLY A 109 -11.66 15.30 6.95
N ARG A 110 -11.75 15.88 8.16
CA ARG A 110 -11.10 17.15 8.51
C ARG A 110 -9.60 17.04 8.27
N GLY A 111 -9.02 17.98 7.54
CA GLY A 111 -7.57 18.05 7.32
C GLY A 111 -7.20 18.85 6.07
N THR A 112 -5.90 19.09 5.90
CA THR A 112 -5.37 19.76 4.71
C THR A 112 -5.64 18.92 3.46
N PRO A 113 -6.15 19.51 2.36
CA PRO A 113 -6.31 18.82 1.08
C PRO A 113 -5.04 18.10 0.64
N ALA A 114 -5.21 17.02 -0.11
CA ALA A 114 -4.08 16.26 -0.62
C ALA A 114 -3.27 17.12 -1.59
N GLN A 115 -2.00 17.31 -1.31
CA GLN A 115 -1.09 18.10 -2.15
C GLN A 115 -0.90 17.49 -3.55
N TYR A 116 -1.00 16.14 -3.66
CA TYR A 116 -0.80 15.40 -4.90
C TYR A 116 -1.99 14.47 -5.16
N PRO A 117 -2.33 14.23 -6.44
CA PRO A 117 -3.30 13.20 -6.81
C PRO A 117 -2.92 11.85 -6.20
N ARG A 118 -3.87 11.17 -5.60
CA ARG A 118 -3.62 9.88 -4.94
C ARG A 118 -3.09 8.82 -5.92
N ARG A 119 -3.62 8.82 -7.15
CA ARG A 119 -3.17 7.95 -8.23
C ARG A 119 -1.67 8.10 -8.48
N LEU A 120 -1.17 9.34 -8.57
CA LEU A 120 0.25 9.60 -8.82
C LEU A 120 1.16 9.03 -7.71
N LEU A 121 0.68 9.05 -6.46
CA LEU A 121 1.39 8.47 -5.32
C LEU A 121 1.38 6.94 -5.36
N VAL A 122 0.26 6.32 -5.78
CA VAL A 122 0.18 4.86 -6.00
C VAL A 122 1.07 4.44 -7.16
N ASP A 123 1.06 5.20 -8.26
CA ASP A 123 1.93 4.96 -9.43
C ASP A 123 3.41 5.02 -9.06
N ALA A 124 3.81 5.98 -8.22
CA ALA A 124 5.16 6.05 -7.69
C ALA A 124 5.53 4.81 -6.85
N CYS A 125 4.61 4.30 -6.03
CA CYS A 125 4.82 3.04 -5.29
C CYS A 125 4.93 1.85 -6.25
N CYS A 126 4.09 1.78 -7.29
CA CYS A 126 4.15 0.75 -8.33
C CYS A 126 5.48 0.80 -9.10
N TYR A 127 6.00 2.00 -9.37
CA TYR A 127 7.31 2.18 -9.97
C TYR A 127 8.43 1.61 -9.09
N VAL A 128 8.44 1.97 -7.80
CA VAL A 128 9.46 1.49 -6.85
C VAL A 128 9.41 -0.02 -6.68
N VAL A 129 8.22 -0.62 -6.54
CA VAL A 129 8.11 -2.08 -6.38
C VAL A 129 8.58 -2.81 -7.64
N ARG A 130 8.27 -2.29 -8.82
CA ARG A 130 8.64 -2.90 -10.10
C ARG A 130 10.13 -2.81 -10.39
N THR A 131 10.74 -1.63 -10.17
CA THR A 131 12.16 -1.36 -10.47
C THR A 131 13.11 -1.82 -9.39
N GLY A 132 12.65 -1.92 -8.13
CA GLY A 132 13.48 -2.20 -6.96
C GLY A 132 14.34 -1.02 -6.51
N GLY A 133 14.20 0.13 -7.15
CA GLY A 133 15.01 1.32 -6.92
C GLY A 133 14.93 1.88 -5.50
N SER A 134 15.95 2.61 -5.09
CA SER A 134 15.91 3.39 -3.85
C SER A 134 14.87 4.52 -3.98
N TRP A 135 14.20 4.86 -2.89
CA TRP A 135 13.27 5.99 -2.83
C TRP A 135 13.88 7.30 -3.34
N ARG A 136 15.15 7.55 -3.02
CA ARG A 136 15.88 8.75 -3.45
C ARG A 136 16.14 8.83 -4.95
N MET A 137 16.00 7.69 -5.66
CA MET A 137 16.15 7.57 -7.11
C MET A 137 14.82 7.63 -7.85
N LEU A 138 13.74 8.03 -7.16
CA LEU A 138 12.44 8.21 -7.79
C LEU A 138 12.53 9.30 -8.86
N PRO A 139 12.06 9.05 -10.10
CA PRO A 139 12.07 10.04 -11.19
C PRO A 139 11.36 11.35 -10.83
N LYS A 140 11.79 12.43 -11.47
CA LYS A 140 11.28 13.79 -11.20
C LYS A 140 9.81 13.99 -11.61
N GLU A 141 9.29 13.13 -12.45
CA GLU A 141 7.89 13.09 -12.87
C GLU A 141 6.94 12.72 -11.73
N PHE A 142 7.46 12.05 -10.72
CA PHE A 142 6.71 11.75 -9.50
C PHE A 142 6.90 12.84 -8.45
N PRO A 143 6.04 12.92 -7.44
CA PRO A 143 6.25 13.79 -6.28
C PRO A 143 7.59 13.51 -5.59
N ALA A 144 8.10 14.50 -4.87
CA ALA A 144 9.33 14.33 -4.09
C ALA A 144 9.28 13.05 -3.26
N TRP A 145 10.36 12.26 -3.31
CA TRP A 145 10.42 10.92 -2.72
C TRP A 145 10.00 10.87 -1.24
N GLN A 146 10.27 11.94 -0.47
CA GLN A 146 9.89 12.02 0.94
C GLN A 146 8.37 11.98 1.12
N ASN A 147 7.62 12.66 0.23
CA ASN A 147 6.16 12.69 0.28
C ASN A 147 5.57 11.33 -0.13
N VAL A 148 6.13 10.71 -1.16
CA VAL A 148 5.74 9.36 -1.58
C VAL A 148 6.00 8.36 -0.46
N TYR A 149 7.21 8.36 0.13
CA TYR A 149 7.58 7.46 1.22
C TYR A 149 6.70 7.63 2.46
N ARG A 150 6.47 8.88 2.91
CA ARG A 150 5.58 9.16 4.06
C ARG A 150 4.17 8.65 3.82
N THR A 151 3.66 8.83 2.60
CA THR A 151 2.32 8.37 2.22
C THR A 151 2.27 6.86 2.13
N PHE A 152 3.27 6.22 1.50
CA PHE A 152 3.41 4.76 1.46
C PHE A 152 3.42 4.17 2.88
N ARG A 153 4.24 4.71 3.80
CA ARG A 153 4.30 4.26 5.20
C ARG A 153 2.94 4.37 5.90
N ARG A 154 2.25 5.49 5.74
CA ARG A 154 0.92 5.70 6.30
C ARG A 154 -0.11 4.71 5.73
N TRP A 155 -0.08 4.46 4.43
CA TRP A 155 -0.96 3.48 3.79
C TRP A 155 -0.63 2.04 4.20
N SER A 156 0.64 1.71 4.38
CA SER A 156 1.08 0.41 4.90
C SER A 156 0.53 0.16 6.30
N VAL A 157 0.72 1.10 7.24
CA VAL A 157 0.20 0.99 8.61
C VAL A 157 -1.33 0.91 8.66
N ARG A 158 -2.03 1.57 7.73
CA ARG A 158 -3.49 1.53 7.61
C ARG A 158 -4.01 0.32 6.83
N GLY A 159 -3.17 -0.59 6.40
CA GLY A 159 -3.56 -1.78 5.64
C GLY A 159 -4.19 -1.50 4.26
N LYS A 160 -3.94 -0.31 3.66
CA LYS A 160 -4.58 0.07 2.39
C LYS A 160 -4.21 -0.85 1.23
N PHE A 161 -2.98 -1.35 1.19
CA PHE A 161 -2.53 -2.28 0.14
C PHE A 161 -3.13 -3.66 0.31
N GLU A 162 -3.30 -4.12 1.55
CA GLU A 162 -4.03 -5.35 1.86
C GLU A 162 -5.50 -5.21 1.49
N GLN A 163 -6.17 -4.13 1.88
CA GLN A 163 -7.55 -3.84 1.50
C GLN A 163 -7.74 -3.81 -0.02
N MET A 164 -6.81 -3.19 -0.74
CA MET A 164 -6.77 -3.18 -2.20
C MET A 164 -6.69 -4.60 -2.75
N HIS A 165 -5.75 -5.39 -2.27
CA HIS A 165 -5.57 -6.78 -2.70
C HIS A 165 -6.82 -7.63 -2.43
N ASP A 166 -7.39 -7.55 -1.23
CA ASP A 166 -8.56 -8.35 -0.85
C ASP A 166 -9.78 -8.08 -1.72
N ARG A 167 -10.03 -6.80 -2.04
CA ARG A 167 -11.10 -6.41 -2.98
C ARG A 167 -10.89 -7.05 -4.35
N LEU A 168 -9.69 -6.89 -4.91
CA LEU A 168 -9.37 -7.40 -6.24
C LEU A 168 -9.35 -8.94 -6.27
N ARG A 169 -8.91 -9.57 -5.17
CA ARG A 169 -8.95 -11.02 -5.00
C ARG A 169 -10.41 -11.52 -5.03
N ALA A 170 -11.31 -10.85 -4.32
CA ALA A 170 -12.73 -11.20 -4.30
C ALA A 170 -13.31 -11.16 -5.72
N GLN A 171 -13.13 -10.03 -6.43
CA GLN A 171 -13.59 -9.85 -7.81
C GLN A 171 -12.99 -10.88 -8.77
N TRP A 172 -11.70 -11.18 -8.64
CA TRP A 172 -11.06 -12.19 -9.49
C TRP A 172 -11.60 -13.58 -9.23
N ARG A 173 -11.86 -13.95 -7.95
CA ARG A 173 -12.45 -15.26 -7.62
C ARG A 173 -13.85 -15.41 -8.21
N GLU A 174 -14.69 -14.38 -8.10
CA GLU A 174 -16.02 -14.34 -8.71
C GLU A 174 -15.95 -14.50 -10.23
N ARG A 175 -15.04 -13.76 -10.89
CA ARG A 175 -14.80 -13.89 -12.35
C ARG A 175 -14.37 -15.32 -12.75
N GLN A 176 -13.72 -16.06 -11.83
CA GLN A 176 -13.33 -17.45 -12.04
C GLN A 176 -14.41 -18.46 -11.60
N GLY A 177 -15.62 -18.02 -11.30
CA GLY A 177 -16.71 -18.87 -10.82
C GLY A 177 -16.45 -19.52 -9.45
N ARG A 178 -15.68 -18.84 -8.58
CA ARG A 178 -15.34 -19.29 -7.23
C ARG A 178 -15.96 -18.38 -6.19
N ASP A 179 -16.34 -18.98 -5.05
CA ASP A 179 -16.77 -18.21 -3.90
C ASP A 179 -15.72 -17.19 -3.47
N VAL A 180 -16.15 -16.01 -3.01
CA VAL A 180 -15.28 -14.94 -2.50
C VAL A 180 -14.39 -15.47 -1.37
N SER A 181 -14.97 -16.25 -0.45
CA SER A 181 -14.24 -16.85 0.67
C SER A 181 -13.70 -18.23 0.28
N PRO A 182 -12.38 -18.46 0.42
CA PRO A 182 -11.78 -19.76 0.15
C PRO A 182 -12.13 -20.75 1.25
N THR A 183 -12.31 -22.03 0.87
CA THR A 183 -12.48 -23.16 1.80
C THR A 183 -11.22 -23.98 1.99
N ALA A 184 -10.19 -23.70 1.18
CA ALA A 184 -8.89 -24.36 1.26
C ALA A 184 -7.77 -23.36 1.01
N ALA A 185 -6.65 -23.56 1.70
CA ALA A 185 -5.46 -22.71 1.62
C ALA A 185 -4.18 -23.55 1.53
N VAL A 186 -3.09 -22.92 1.09
CA VAL A 186 -1.76 -23.51 0.99
C VAL A 186 -0.78 -22.62 1.73
N LEU A 187 0.04 -23.16 2.61
CA LEU A 187 1.08 -22.45 3.36
C LEU A 187 2.46 -22.86 2.86
N ASP A 188 3.33 -21.88 2.68
CA ASP A 188 4.76 -22.09 2.42
C ASP A 188 5.58 -20.91 2.92
N ALA A 189 6.91 -21.10 3.03
CA ALA A 189 7.86 -20.07 3.44
C ALA A 189 9.06 -19.97 2.50
N GLN A 190 9.38 -18.74 2.11
CA GLN A 190 10.52 -18.44 1.27
C GLN A 190 11.54 -17.56 2.01
N SER A 191 12.79 -18.02 2.10
CA SER A 191 13.90 -17.21 2.62
C SER A 191 14.52 -16.38 1.51
N THR A 192 14.64 -15.07 1.72
CA THR A 192 15.23 -14.12 0.79
C THR A 192 16.32 -13.28 1.48
N ARG A 193 17.34 -12.91 0.72
CA ARG A 193 18.44 -12.09 1.23
C ARG A 193 17.93 -10.72 1.67
N SER A 194 18.63 -10.12 2.64
CA SER A 194 18.43 -8.73 3.04
C SER A 194 19.62 -7.88 2.67
N SER A 195 19.37 -6.64 2.28
CA SER A 195 20.40 -5.64 2.08
C SER A 195 21.04 -5.24 3.43
N PRO A 196 22.25 -4.64 3.43
CA PRO A 196 22.94 -4.26 4.67
C PRO A 196 22.32 -3.08 5.41
N GLN A 197 21.14 -2.60 5.02
CA GLN A 197 20.51 -1.41 5.61
C GLN A 197 19.95 -1.61 7.03
N GLY A 198 20.17 -2.77 7.63
CA GLY A 198 19.76 -3.07 9.00
C GLY A 198 18.31 -3.51 9.12
N GLY A 199 17.83 -3.59 10.36
CA GLY A 199 16.55 -4.17 10.74
C GLY A 199 16.71 -5.63 11.15
N GLU A 200 15.62 -6.24 11.58
CA GLU A 200 15.60 -7.64 11.99
C GLU A 200 15.97 -8.54 10.80
N MET A 201 16.96 -9.38 10.98
CA MET A 201 17.39 -10.39 10.01
C MET A 201 18.02 -11.58 10.73
N GLY A 202 18.07 -12.73 10.08
CA GLY A 202 18.66 -13.96 10.63
C GLY A 202 19.34 -14.78 9.53
N TYR A 203 19.78 -15.99 9.90
CA TYR A 203 20.40 -16.93 8.98
C TYR A 203 19.59 -18.22 8.94
N ASP A 204 19.08 -18.56 7.75
CA ASP A 204 18.45 -19.86 7.47
C ASP A 204 19.54 -20.87 7.14
N ALA A 205 19.84 -21.74 8.10
CA ALA A 205 20.90 -22.75 7.95
C ALA A 205 20.55 -23.81 6.89
N GLY A 206 19.28 -24.14 6.72
CA GLY A 206 18.82 -25.12 5.73
C GLY A 206 18.96 -24.63 4.29
N LYS A 207 18.57 -23.38 4.05
CA LYS A 207 18.62 -22.74 2.72
C LYS A 207 19.92 -21.96 2.50
N LYS A 208 20.76 -21.82 3.53
CA LYS A 208 22.03 -21.05 3.52
C LYS A 208 21.82 -19.58 3.11
N VAL A 209 20.76 -18.96 3.59
CA VAL A 209 20.39 -17.58 3.26
C VAL A 209 20.42 -16.70 4.51
N LYS A 210 21.18 -15.59 4.45
CA LYS A 210 21.15 -14.52 5.46
C LYS A 210 20.13 -13.46 5.03
N GLY A 211 19.08 -13.27 5.83
CA GLY A 211 18.04 -12.32 5.48
C GLY A 211 16.75 -12.49 6.27
N ARG A 212 15.63 -12.45 5.58
CA ARG A 212 14.29 -12.60 6.12
C ARG A 212 13.55 -13.73 5.44
N LYS A 213 12.53 -14.21 6.12
CA LYS A 213 11.62 -15.25 5.64
C LYS A 213 10.23 -14.66 5.46
N ARG A 214 9.63 -14.92 4.31
CA ARG A 214 8.24 -14.61 4.01
C ARG A 214 7.41 -15.88 4.18
N HIS A 215 6.46 -15.86 5.10
CA HIS A 215 5.47 -16.90 5.27
C HIS A 215 4.22 -16.47 4.54
N LEU A 216 3.79 -17.23 3.54
CA LEU A 216 2.62 -16.94 2.74
C LEU A 216 1.54 -17.99 2.94
N VAL A 217 0.31 -17.55 3.11
CA VAL A 217 -0.87 -18.40 2.94
C VAL A 217 -1.61 -17.90 1.71
N VAL A 218 -1.86 -18.81 0.77
CA VAL A 218 -2.57 -18.52 -0.48
C VAL A 218 -3.79 -19.42 -0.62
N ASP A 219 -4.76 -19.00 -1.43
CA ASP A 219 -5.87 -19.86 -1.82
C ASP A 219 -5.48 -20.85 -2.94
N THR A 220 -6.42 -21.65 -3.40
CA THR A 220 -6.21 -22.65 -4.46
C THR A 220 -5.94 -22.03 -5.85
N LEU A 221 -6.17 -20.73 -6.02
CA LEU A 221 -5.79 -19.97 -7.21
C LEU A 221 -4.42 -19.30 -7.08
N GLY A 222 -3.74 -19.44 -5.93
CA GLY A 222 -2.46 -18.81 -5.63
C GLY A 222 -2.58 -17.34 -5.21
N LEU A 223 -3.76 -16.90 -4.82
CA LEU A 223 -3.99 -15.53 -4.37
C LEU A 223 -3.70 -15.42 -2.88
N VAL A 224 -2.91 -14.42 -2.48
CA VAL A 224 -2.47 -14.26 -1.09
C VAL A 224 -3.65 -14.01 -0.15
N LEU A 225 -3.72 -14.75 0.94
CA LEU A 225 -4.69 -14.59 2.02
C LEU A 225 -4.07 -13.89 3.22
N ALA A 226 -2.83 -14.23 3.53
CA ALA A 226 -2.02 -13.59 4.55
C ALA A 226 -0.53 -13.68 4.22
N VAL A 227 0.23 -12.71 4.70
CA VAL A 227 1.69 -12.68 4.64
C VAL A 227 2.24 -12.24 5.99
N SER A 228 3.33 -12.88 6.41
CA SER A 228 4.12 -12.46 7.56
C SER A 228 5.60 -12.54 7.22
N VAL A 229 6.38 -11.57 7.69
CA VAL A 229 7.82 -11.48 7.45
C VAL A 229 8.57 -11.54 8.78
N SER A 230 9.46 -12.51 8.91
CA SER A 230 10.30 -12.74 10.10
C SER A 230 11.78 -12.75 9.75
N ALA A 231 12.65 -12.79 10.76
CA ALA A 231 14.06 -13.13 10.56
C ALA A 231 14.19 -14.52 9.92
N ALA A 232 15.17 -14.73 9.02
CA ALA A 232 15.34 -16.02 8.35
C ALA A 232 15.74 -17.15 9.31
N SER A 233 16.22 -16.82 10.52
CA SER A 233 16.51 -17.80 11.59
C SER A 233 15.25 -18.40 12.23
N VAL A 234 14.09 -17.75 12.10
CA VAL A 234 12.80 -18.31 12.56
C VAL A 234 12.48 -19.54 11.72
N GLN A 235 12.18 -20.66 12.38
CA GLN A 235 11.83 -21.89 11.68
C GLN A 235 10.50 -21.73 10.95
N ASP A 236 10.33 -22.43 9.82
CA ASP A 236 9.09 -22.38 9.02
C ASP A 236 7.86 -22.75 9.89
N ARG A 237 8.02 -23.71 10.81
CA ARG A 237 6.98 -24.15 11.77
C ARG A 237 6.57 -23.04 12.74
N ASP A 238 7.52 -22.26 13.25
CA ASP A 238 7.25 -21.21 14.22
C ASP A 238 6.56 -20.01 13.53
N GLY A 239 7.00 -19.68 12.31
CA GLY A 239 6.39 -18.64 11.49
C GLY A 239 5.02 -19.02 10.92
N ALA A 240 4.65 -20.30 10.92
CA ALA A 240 3.34 -20.76 10.49
C ALA A 240 2.21 -20.25 11.40
N HIS A 241 2.41 -20.28 12.71
CA HIS A 241 1.36 -19.97 13.68
C HIS A 241 0.76 -18.56 13.50
N PRO A 242 1.56 -17.46 13.47
CA PRO A 242 1.01 -16.13 13.33
C PRO A 242 0.32 -15.92 11.97
N VAL A 243 0.89 -16.41 10.86
CA VAL A 243 0.30 -16.22 9.54
C VAL A 243 -0.99 -17.01 9.35
N VAL A 244 -1.07 -18.22 9.92
CA VAL A 244 -2.31 -19.02 9.90
C VAL A 244 -3.37 -18.39 10.79
N ALA A 245 -3.02 -17.91 11.98
CA ALA A 245 -3.96 -17.19 12.86
C ALA A 245 -4.55 -15.95 12.17
N ALA A 246 -3.73 -15.15 11.51
CA ALA A 246 -4.18 -14.00 10.70
C ALA A 246 -5.12 -14.46 9.56
N THR A 247 -4.78 -15.54 8.87
CA THR A 247 -5.61 -16.12 7.82
C THR A 247 -6.97 -16.55 8.34
N MET A 248 -7.01 -17.28 9.45
CA MET A 248 -8.25 -17.81 10.01
C MET A 248 -9.15 -16.72 10.60
N SER A 249 -8.57 -15.66 11.18
CA SER A 249 -9.31 -14.48 11.60
C SER A 249 -10.03 -13.80 10.43
N LYS A 250 -9.40 -13.78 9.27
CA LYS A 250 -9.91 -13.10 8.06
C LYS A 250 -10.83 -14.01 7.23
N TYR A 251 -10.55 -15.31 7.19
CA TYR A 251 -11.27 -16.31 6.39
C TYR A 251 -11.65 -17.53 7.25
N PRO A 252 -12.61 -17.41 8.15
CA PRO A 252 -13.00 -18.50 9.06
C PRO A 252 -13.65 -19.70 8.35
N GLY A 253 -14.02 -19.55 7.07
CA GLY A 253 -14.57 -20.62 6.24
C GLY A 253 -13.54 -21.62 5.69
N ILE A 254 -12.25 -21.44 5.95
CA ILE A 254 -11.22 -22.39 5.53
C ILE A 254 -11.37 -23.69 6.33
N LYS A 255 -11.45 -24.81 5.61
CA LYS A 255 -11.60 -26.17 6.19
C LYS A 255 -10.32 -26.98 6.06
N THR A 256 -9.50 -26.70 5.03
CA THR A 256 -8.28 -27.47 4.74
C THR A 256 -7.09 -26.55 4.49
N LEU A 257 -5.97 -26.85 5.14
CA LEU A 257 -4.68 -26.19 4.93
C LEU A 257 -3.67 -27.22 4.41
N PHE A 258 -3.17 -27.00 3.19
CA PHE A 258 -2.11 -27.80 2.59
C PHE A 258 -0.75 -27.25 2.99
N VAL A 259 0.13 -28.10 3.50
CA VAL A 259 1.48 -27.75 3.93
C VAL A 259 2.49 -28.77 3.42
N ASP A 260 3.78 -28.43 3.41
CA ASP A 260 4.82 -29.40 3.07
C ASP A 260 5.21 -30.27 4.27
N ALA A 261 6.09 -31.25 4.00
CA ALA A 261 6.60 -32.17 5.03
C ALA A 261 7.37 -31.44 6.15
N GLY A 262 7.89 -30.25 5.90
CA GLY A 262 8.56 -29.41 6.89
C GLY A 262 7.67 -28.99 8.06
N TYR A 263 6.36 -28.88 7.84
CA TYR A 263 5.36 -28.52 8.87
C TYR A 263 4.76 -29.74 9.59
N ALA A 264 5.16 -30.96 9.23
CA ALA A 264 4.60 -32.18 9.81
C ALA A 264 4.80 -32.30 11.34
N GLY A 265 4.01 -33.16 11.97
CA GLY A 265 4.09 -33.47 13.40
C GLY A 265 3.42 -32.39 14.26
N LYS A 266 4.08 -31.94 15.33
CA LYS A 266 3.51 -31.05 16.34
C LYS A 266 2.92 -29.77 15.75
N CYS A 267 3.58 -29.16 14.76
CA CYS A 267 3.09 -27.94 14.13
C CYS A 267 1.72 -28.15 13.46
N ALA A 268 1.61 -29.18 12.60
CA ALA A 268 0.34 -29.53 11.94
C ALA A 268 -0.76 -29.85 12.93
N GLN A 269 -0.44 -30.60 13.99
CA GLN A 269 -1.38 -30.93 15.06
C GLN A 269 -1.86 -29.69 15.80
N THR A 270 -0.94 -28.81 16.23
CA THR A 270 -1.29 -27.59 16.95
C THR A 270 -2.18 -26.69 16.09
N VAL A 271 -1.82 -26.47 14.81
CA VAL A 271 -2.62 -25.67 13.87
C VAL A 271 -4.02 -26.27 13.70
N SER A 272 -4.10 -27.59 13.51
CA SER A 272 -5.38 -28.32 13.36
C SER A 272 -6.27 -28.15 14.60
N GLN A 273 -5.71 -28.33 15.79
CA GLN A 273 -6.45 -28.22 17.06
C GLN A 273 -6.89 -26.79 17.35
N CYS A 274 -5.98 -25.80 17.21
CA CYS A 274 -6.27 -24.40 17.51
C CYS A 274 -7.34 -23.81 16.60
N HIS A 275 -7.32 -24.19 15.32
CA HIS A 275 -8.20 -23.58 14.31
C HIS A 275 -9.34 -24.49 13.85
N LYS A 276 -9.39 -25.76 14.34
CA LYS A 276 -10.40 -26.76 13.98
C LYS A 276 -10.48 -27.00 12.46
N ILE A 277 -9.31 -27.07 11.81
CA ILE A 277 -9.17 -27.29 10.37
C ILE A 277 -8.37 -28.58 10.10
N HIS A 278 -8.62 -29.19 8.96
CA HIS A 278 -7.79 -30.28 8.48
C HIS A 278 -6.46 -29.76 7.93
N VAL A 279 -5.34 -30.25 8.43
CA VAL A 279 -4.00 -29.94 7.91
C VAL A 279 -3.50 -31.14 7.11
N ASP A 280 -3.43 -30.96 5.79
CA ASP A 280 -2.96 -31.96 4.85
C ASP A 280 -1.46 -31.77 4.58
N VAL A 281 -0.64 -32.68 5.08
CA VAL A 281 0.82 -32.66 4.88
C VAL A 281 1.16 -33.37 3.58
N VAL A 282 1.34 -32.57 2.52
CA VAL A 282 1.66 -33.10 1.19
C VAL A 282 3.11 -33.59 1.14
N ARG A 283 3.30 -34.87 0.82
CA ARG A 283 4.63 -35.49 0.74
C ARG A 283 4.93 -35.95 -0.69
N HIS A 284 6.21 -35.91 -1.05
CA HIS A 284 6.65 -36.45 -2.34
C HIS A 284 6.53 -37.97 -2.31
N PRO A 285 5.95 -38.63 -3.34
CA PRO A 285 5.79 -40.10 -3.37
C PRO A 285 7.11 -40.89 -3.19
N ALA A 286 8.22 -40.35 -3.71
CA ALA A 286 9.53 -40.99 -3.58
C ALA A 286 10.24 -40.69 -2.24
N ASN A 287 9.58 -40.13 -1.22
CA ASN A 287 10.21 -39.87 0.06
C ASN A 287 10.36 -41.15 0.87
N LYS A 288 11.54 -41.78 0.79
CA LYS A 288 11.90 -43.05 1.45
C LYS A 288 11.82 -43.04 2.99
N ASN A 289 11.61 -41.89 3.62
CA ASN A 289 11.43 -41.77 5.07
C ASN A 289 9.98 -42.03 5.52
N VAL A 290 9.06 -42.26 4.59
CA VAL A 290 7.68 -42.67 4.88
C VAL A 290 7.74 -44.18 5.17
N GLY A 291 7.68 -44.57 6.39
CA GLY A 291 7.72 -45.99 6.77
C GLY A 291 8.68 -46.32 7.90
N ARG A 292 9.70 -45.51 8.18
CA ARG A 292 10.59 -45.74 9.32
C ARG A 292 9.92 -45.60 10.71
N TRP A 293 8.74 -45.00 10.75
CA TRP A 293 7.99 -44.71 11.97
C TRP A 293 6.52 -45.16 11.88
N ALA A 294 6.16 -46.00 10.91
CA ALA A 294 4.84 -46.62 10.90
C ALA A 294 4.78 -47.67 12.00
N HIS A 295 3.82 -47.58 12.91
CA HIS A 295 3.53 -48.64 13.85
C HIS A 295 3.20 -49.91 13.07
N ALA A 296 3.67 -51.07 13.54
CA ALA A 296 3.44 -52.36 12.92
C ALA A 296 1.94 -52.72 12.74
N ASP A 297 1.08 -52.06 13.51
CA ASP A 297 -0.37 -52.28 13.51
C ASP A 297 -1.16 -51.48 12.48
N GLN A 298 -0.51 -50.64 11.65
CA GLN A 298 -1.15 -49.87 10.58
C GLN A 298 -0.36 -49.90 9.27
N PRO A 299 -0.18 -51.06 8.63
CA PRO A 299 0.66 -51.18 7.43
C PRO A 299 0.04 -50.58 6.17
N ASP A 300 -1.28 -50.39 6.09
CA ASP A 300 -1.97 -50.08 4.84
C ASP A 300 -2.20 -48.61 4.56
N LEU A 301 -1.90 -47.71 5.50
CA LEU A 301 -2.08 -46.25 5.30
C LEU A 301 -1.00 -45.61 4.40
N PHE A 302 0.02 -46.37 3.99
CA PHE A 302 1.19 -45.84 3.26
C PHE A 302 1.67 -46.80 2.15
N THR A 303 0.77 -47.38 1.35
CA THR A 303 1.17 -48.02 0.08
C THR A 303 1.73 -46.93 -0.85
N VAL A 304 3.02 -46.70 -0.75
CA VAL A 304 3.78 -45.86 -1.68
C VAL A 304 3.85 -46.64 -3.00
N GLN A 305 3.25 -46.12 -4.06
CA GLN A 305 3.58 -46.56 -5.41
C GLN A 305 5.07 -46.29 -5.63
N ALA A 306 5.87 -47.34 -5.65
CA ALA A 306 7.34 -47.29 -5.61
C ALA A 306 8.02 -46.72 -6.87
N ASP A 307 7.28 -46.37 -7.92
CA ASP A 307 7.82 -46.12 -9.27
C ASP A 307 7.88 -44.69 -9.73
N ALA A 308 7.58 -43.70 -8.87
CA ALA A 308 7.72 -42.27 -9.25
C ALA A 308 9.20 -41.83 -9.19
N LYS A 309 10.01 -42.26 -10.18
CA LYS A 309 11.33 -41.68 -10.44
C LYS A 309 11.13 -40.41 -11.26
N GLY A 310 11.61 -39.22 -10.72
CA GLY A 310 11.60 -37.95 -11.42
C GLY A 310 10.76 -36.87 -10.76
N PHE A 311 10.56 -35.77 -11.47
CA PHE A 311 9.77 -34.63 -11.00
C PHE A 311 8.27 -35.01 -11.00
N VAL A 312 7.66 -34.94 -9.84
CA VAL A 312 6.22 -35.16 -9.66
C VAL A 312 5.57 -33.85 -9.22
N VAL A 313 4.60 -33.37 -9.99
CA VAL A 313 3.80 -32.19 -9.61
C VAL A 313 2.87 -32.60 -8.47
N LEU A 314 3.20 -32.13 -7.26
CA LEU A 314 2.36 -32.37 -6.08
C LEU A 314 1.11 -31.50 -6.16
N ALA A 315 -0.05 -32.14 -6.13
CA ALA A 315 -1.33 -31.44 -6.18
C ALA A 315 -1.39 -30.34 -5.12
N LYS A 316 -1.79 -29.14 -5.56
CA LYS A 316 -1.98 -27.92 -4.75
C LYS A 316 -0.71 -27.24 -4.21
N ARG A 317 0.41 -27.93 -4.01
CA ARG A 317 1.66 -27.30 -3.50
C ARG A 317 2.30 -26.33 -4.49
N TRP A 318 2.38 -26.69 -5.77
CA TRP A 318 2.94 -25.83 -6.82
C TRP A 318 2.28 -24.43 -6.88
N VAL A 319 1.09 -24.29 -6.31
CA VAL A 319 0.31 -23.05 -6.33
C VAL A 319 1.01 -21.94 -5.55
N VAL A 320 1.50 -22.22 -4.34
CA VAL A 320 2.21 -21.24 -3.52
C VAL A 320 3.61 -20.95 -4.08
N GLU A 321 4.28 -21.97 -4.63
CA GLU A 321 5.58 -21.84 -5.31
C GLU A 321 5.45 -20.87 -6.51
N ARG A 322 4.36 -21.02 -7.27
CA ARG A 322 4.01 -20.08 -8.36
C ARG A 322 3.81 -18.64 -7.84
N THR A 323 3.18 -18.48 -6.69
CA THR A 323 2.99 -17.15 -6.08
C THR A 323 4.32 -16.54 -5.67
N HIS A 324 5.24 -17.31 -5.10
CA HIS A 324 6.60 -16.84 -4.86
C HIS A 324 7.28 -16.38 -6.16
N ALA A 325 7.15 -17.14 -7.25
CA ALA A 325 7.70 -16.76 -8.56
C ALA A 325 7.02 -15.49 -9.13
N TRP A 326 5.74 -15.26 -8.86
CA TRP A 326 5.09 -13.99 -9.23
C TRP A 326 5.66 -12.81 -8.45
N ASN A 327 5.89 -12.98 -7.16
CA ASN A 327 6.51 -11.96 -6.31
C ASN A 327 7.92 -11.58 -6.79
N GLU A 328 8.71 -12.52 -7.26
CA GLU A 328 10.07 -12.29 -7.77
C GLU A 328 10.12 -11.47 -9.07
N ARG A 329 9.00 -11.34 -9.80
CA ARG A 329 8.88 -10.41 -10.94
C ARG A 329 8.92 -8.94 -10.51
N ALA A 330 8.65 -8.67 -9.24
CA ALA A 330 8.81 -7.35 -8.64
C ALA A 330 10.22 -7.26 -8.04
N ARG A 331 11.11 -6.49 -8.65
CA ARG A 331 12.53 -6.41 -8.24
C ARG A 331 12.71 -6.02 -6.76
N ARG A 332 11.76 -5.25 -6.20
CA ARG A 332 11.79 -4.88 -4.77
C ARG A 332 11.63 -6.08 -3.85
N LEU A 333 11.04 -7.18 -4.33
CA LEU A 333 10.80 -8.39 -3.56
C LEU A 333 11.88 -9.48 -3.73
N VAL A 334 12.82 -9.31 -4.65
CA VAL A 334 13.95 -10.25 -4.84
C VAL A 334 14.90 -10.20 -3.64
N MET A 335 14.99 -9.05 -2.98
CA MET A 335 15.78 -8.84 -1.77
C MET A 335 15.02 -7.90 -0.82
N HIS A 336 15.16 -8.10 0.50
CA HIS A 336 14.62 -7.18 1.49
C HIS A 336 15.51 -5.95 1.64
N HIS A 337 15.02 -4.79 1.19
CA HIS A 337 15.73 -3.51 1.25
C HIS A 337 15.25 -2.62 2.41
N ASP A 338 14.16 -2.97 3.05
CA ASP A 338 13.50 -2.14 4.05
C ASP A 338 13.83 -2.63 5.46
N ARG A 339 13.98 -1.71 6.43
CA ARG A 339 14.31 -2.08 7.81
C ARG A 339 13.17 -2.76 8.55
N LEU A 340 11.93 -2.41 8.22
CA LEU A 340 10.73 -2.85 8.92
C LEU A 340 10.07 -4.01 8.18
N SER A 341 9.66 -5.03 8.90
CA SER A 341 9.02 -6.23 8.33
C SER A 341 7.68 -5.91 7.69
N GLU A 342 6.87 -5.05 8.33
CA GLU A 342 5.58 -4.62 7.80
C GLU A 342 5.68 -3.84 6.47
N VAL A 343 6.83 -3.22 6.19
CA VAL A 343 7.09 -2.62 4.88
C VAL A 343 7.30 -3.68 3.81
N SER A 344 7.99 -4.75 4.15
CA SER A 344 8.19 -5.89 3.24
C SER A 344 6.86 -6.59 2.93
N GLU A 345 5.97 -6.71 3.93
CA GLU A 345 4.60 -7.24 3.75
C GLU A 345 3.77 -6.34 2.83
N ALA A 346 3.82 -5.02 3.04
CA ALA A 346 3.11 -4.05 2.20
C ALA A 346 3.54 -4.13 0.72
N TRP A 347 4.80 -4.43 0.44
CA TRP A 347 5.28 -4.64 -0.93
C TRP A 347 4.72 -5.92 -1.55
N VAL A 348 4.51 -6.98 -0.77
CA VAL A 348 3.85 -8.21 -1.25
C VAL A 348 2.40 -7.87 -1.64
N TRP A 349 1.66 -7.22 -0.74
CA TRP A 349 0.27 -6.82 -1.00
C TRP A 349 0.14 -5.96 -2.26
N LEU A 350 1.01 -4.96 -2.43
CA LEU A 350 0.99 -4.10 -3.61
C LEU A 350 1.33 -4.86 -4.90
N THR A 351 2.31 -5.78 -4.84
CA THR A 351 2.71 -6.59 -6.00
C THR A 351 1.57 -7.49 -6.48
N GLU A 352 0.96 -8.21 -5.54
CA GLU A 352 -0.14 -9.13 -5.85
C GLU A 352 -1.40 -8.37 -6.29
N ALA A 353 -1.71 -7.23 -5.66
CA ALA A 353 -2.80 -6.35 -6.11
C ALA A 353 -2.55 -5.82 -7.53
N ARG A 354 -1.31 -5.45 -7.86
CA ARG A 354 -0.95 -4.98 -9.20
C ARG A 354 -1.13 -6.06 -10.28
N MET A 355 -0.85 -7.30 -9.93
CA MET A 355 -1.11 -8.45 -10.81
C MET A 355 -2.61 -8.63 -11.05
N LEU A 356 -3.41 -8.54 -9.99
CA LEU A 356 -4.86 -8.69 -10.07
C LEU A 356 -5.52 -7.57 -10.87
N LEU A 357 -5.07 -6.32 -10.71
CA LEU A 357 -5.54 -5.20 -11.53
C LEU A 357 -5.42 -5.51 -13.02
N ARG A 358 -4.24 -5.94 -13.46
CA ARG A 358 -4.02 -6.31 -14.87
C ARG A 358 -4.96 -7.41 -15.34
N ARG A 359 -5.16 -8.45 -14.52
CA ARG A 359 -6.06 -9.57 -14.86
C ARG A 359 -7.52 -9.17 -14.95
N LEU A 360 -7.94 -8.19 -14.17
CA LEU A 360 -9.33 -7.72 -14.12
C LEU A 360 -9.66 -6.75 -15.26
N THR A 361 -8.66 -6.05 -15.80
CA THR A 361 -8.81 -5.02 -16.83
C THR A 361 -8.40 -5.48 -18.23
N THR A 362 -7.80 -6.66 -18.35
CA THR A 362 -7.57 -7.38 -19.62
C THR A 362 -8.55 -8.52 -19.76
#